data_cd8d364791af1090397faf6d20fdd94d
#
_entry.id   cd8d364791af1090397faf6d20fdd94d
#
_cell.length_a   1.000
_cell.length_b   1.000
_cell.length_c   1.000
_cell.angle_alpha   90.00
_cell.angle_beta   90.00
_cell.angle_gamma   90.00
#
_symmetry.space_group_name_H-M   'P 1'
#
loop_
_entity.id
_entity.type
_entity.pdbx_description
1 polymer ?
#
loop_
_entity_poly.entity_id
_entity_poly.type
_entity_poly.pdbx_seq_one_letter_code
_entity_poly.pdbx_strand_id
1 'polypeptide(L)'
;MKNSQEIDYVKKGLRNVYVGSQGSARGQFANTPYTAAGKTGTAEVVYFGPLREYYGTEVKSYSHVGFAPYENPEIAYAVIIPWASTNYSVSHPHANNIARRSLDKYFELKAKYETTKVSESNVEQPILPAITEEKIGEDEQE
;
A
#
# COMPACT_ATOMS: atom_id res chain seq x y z
N MET A 1 15.87 -12.68 -13.96
CA MET A 1 15.45 -11.95 -15.18
C MET A 1 16.66 -11.23 -15.73
N LYS A 2 17.00 -11.45 -16.98
CA LYS A 2 18.26 -10.96 -17.58
C LYS A 2 18.11 -9.63 -18.34
N ASN A 3 16.87 -9.08 -18.45
CA ASN A 3 16.64 -7.90 -19.29
C ASN A 3 15.63 -6.95 -18.65
N SER A 4 16.00 -5.67 -18.53
CA SER A 4 15.12 -4.60 -18.02
C SER A 4 13.85 -4.43 -18.86
N GLN A 5 13.91 -4.67 -20.16
CA GLN A 5 12.77 -4.57 -21.06
C GLN A 5 11.66 -5.59 -20.73
N GLU A 6 12.03 -6.81 -20.34
CA GLU A 6 11.05 -7.84 -19.95
C GLU A 6 10.27 -7.43 -18.70
N ILE A 7 10.96 -6.83 -17.74
CA ILE A 7 10.34 -6.29 -16.52
C ILE A 7 9.36 -5.16 -16.87
N ASP A 8 9.73 -4.28 -17.79
CA ASP A 8 8.88 -3.17 -18.21
C ASP A 8 7.61 -3.65 -18.91
N TYR A 9 7.70 -4.69 -19.75
CA TYR A 9 6.51 -5.30 -20.35
C TYR A 9 5.57 -5.88 -19.30
N VAL A 10 6.11 -6.62 -18.32
CA VAL A 10 5.31 -7.17 -17.21
C VAL A 10 4.66 -6.03 -16.41
N LYS A 11 5.42 -5.00 -16.04
CA LYS A 11 4.88 -3.82 -15.34
C LYS A 11 3.75 -3.15 -16.11
N LYS A 12 3.89 -2.94 -17.41
CA LYS A 12 2.83 -2.39 -18.28
C LYS A 12 1.60 -3.28 -18.30
N GLY A 13 1.76 -4.59 -18.38
CA GLY A 13 0.67 -5.56 -18.30
C GLY A 13 -0.09 -5.45 -16.96
N LEU A 14 0.64 -5.38 -15.84
CA LEU A 14 0.06 -5.21 -14.51
C LEU A 14 -0.66 -3.85 -14.35
N ARG A 15 -0.12 -2.78 -14.96
CA ARG A 15 -0.78 -1.47 -14.99
C ARG A 15 -2.10 -1.51 -15.75
N ASN A 16 -2.15 -2.22 -16.88
CA ASN A 16 -3.36 -2.35 -17.68
C ASN A 16 -4.51 -3.07 -16.96
N VAL A 17 -4.23 -3.93 -15.98
CA VAL A 17 -5.27 -4.52 -15.11
C VAL A 17 -6.04 -3.43 -14.34
N TYR A 18 -5.42 -2.29 -14.04
CA TYR A 18 -5.99 -1.21 -13.25
C TYR A 18 -6.58 -0.07 -14.09
N VAL A 19 -6.02 0.22 -15.25
CA VAL A 19 -6.44 1.39 -16.05
C VAL A 19 -6.95 1.03 -17.43
N GLY A 20 -6.63 -0.15 -17.96
CA GLY A 20 -7.07 -0.60 -19.28
C GLY A 20 -8.59 -0.73 -19.35
N SER A 21 -9.17 -0.53 -20.53
CA SER A 21 -10.63 -0.60 -20.75
C SER A 21 -11.25 -1.93 -20.34
N GLN A 22 -10.47 -3.02 -20.43
CA GLN A 22 -10.86 -4.38 -20.05
C GLN A 22 -10.16 -4.84 -18.74
N GLY A 23 -9.60 -3.93 -17.97
CA GLY A 23 -8.88 -4.25 -16.75
C GLY A 23 -9.79 -4.79 -15.65
N SER A 24 -9.47 -5.98 -15.13
CA SER A 24 -10.31 -6.69 -14.14
C SER A 24 -10.40 -6.00 -12.77
N ALA A 25 -9.53 -5.03 -12.47
CA ALA A 25 -9.57 -4.20 -11.28
C ALA A 25 -9.80 -2.71 -11.59
N ARG A 26 -10.17 -2.37 -12.82
CA ARG A 26 -10.36 -0.99 -13.25
C ARG A 26 -11.38 -0.24 -12.40
N GLY A 27 -12.49 -0.89 -12.05
CA GLY A 27 -13.55 -0.26 -11.24
C GLY A 27 -13.07 0.23 -9.88
N GLN A 28 -12.06 -0.41 -9.29
CA GLN A 28 -11.49 -0.03 -8.01
C GLN A 28 -10.29 0.91 -8.10
N PHE A 29 -9.50 0.84 -9.19
CA PHE A 29 -8.18 1.47 -9.23
C PHE A 29 -8.00 2.57 -10.29
N ALA A 30 -8.92 2.73 -11.26
CA ALA A 30 -8.73 3.72 -12.33
C ALA A 30 -8.66 5.16 -11.83
N ASN A 31 -9.35 5.49 -10.74
CA ASN A 31 -9.49 6.84 -10.19
C ASN A 31 -8.85 6.97 -8.80
N THR A 32 -7.68 6.38 -8.60
CA THR A 32 -6.91 6.55 -7.35
C THR A 32 -6.09 7.85 -7.39
N PRO A 33 -5.86 8.51 -6.24
CA PRO A 33 -4.97 9.67 -6.16
C PRO A 33 -3.48 9.29 -6.26
N TYR A 34 -3.18 8.02 -6.35
CA TYR A 34 -1.84 7.45 -6.55
C TYR A 34 -1.86 6.49 -7.74
N THR A 35 -0.70 6.20 -8.30
CA THR A 35 -0.55 5.18 -9.35
C THR A 35 -0.27 3.82 -8.72
N ALA A 36 -0.84 2.77 -9.29
CA ALA A 36 -0.62 1.41 -8.82
C ALA A 36 -0.70 0.41 -9.98
N ALA A 37 -0.15 -0.77 -9.79
CA ALA A 37 -0.23 -1.87 -10.73
C ALA A 37 -0.37 -3.20 -9.98
N GLY A 38 -1.02 -4.18 -10.59
CA GLY A 38 -1.21 -5.48 -9.95
C GLY A 38 -2.00 -6.47 -10.80
N LYS A 39 -2.36 -7.58 -10.17
CA LYS A 39 -3.08 -8.68 -10.82
C LYS A 39 -4.11 -9.28 -9.87
N THR A 40 -5.31 -9.46 -10.37
CA THR A 40 -6.37 -10.22 -9.72
C THR A 40 -6.19 -11.71 -9.98
N GLY A 41 -6.60 -12.53 -9.03
CA GLY A 41 -6.65 -13.98 -9.18
C GLY A 41 -7.95 -14.55 -8.64
N THR A 42 -8.44 -15.58 -9.32
CA THR A 42 -9.53 -16.43 -8.87
C THR A 42 -9.09 -17.86 -9.06
N ALA A 43 -9.07 -18.63 -7.99
CA ALA A 43 -8.73 -20.05 -8.03
C ALA A 43 -9.92 -20.88 -7.59
N GLU A 44 -10.18 -21.96 -8.31
CA GLU A 44 -11.10 -23.02 -7.88
C GLU A 44 -10.32 -23.96 -6.97
N VAL A 45 -10.84 -24.17 -5.77
CA VAL A 45 -10.19 -24.96 -4.74
C VAL A 45 -11.17 -25.92 -4.07
N VAL A 46 -10.66 -27.04 -3.58
CA VAL A 46 -11.48 -27.99 -2.84
C VAL A 46 -11.65 -27.51 -1.41
N TYR A 47 -12.87 -27.50 -0.93
CA TYR A 47 -13.21 -27.17 0.45
C TYR A 47 -13.35 -28.45 1.29
N PHE A 48 -12.58 -28.54 2.36
CA PHE A 48 -12.59 -29.66 3.30
C PHE A 48 -13.19 -29.31 4.66
N GLY A 49 -13.78 -28.12 4.80
CA GLY A 49 -14.33 -27.66 6.07
C GLY A 49 -15.65 -28.34 6.46
N PRO A 50 -16.16 -28.04 7.67
CA PRO A 50 -17.33 -28.70 8.26
C PRO A 50 -18.64 -28.45 7.50
N LEU A 51 -18.70 -27.43 6.63
CA LEU A 51 -19.89 -27.11 5.84
C LEU A 51 -19.82 -27.70 4.41
N ARG A 52 -18.94 -28.66 4.16
CA ARG A 52 -18.74 -29.28 2.84
C ARG A 52 -20.01 -29.92 2.29
N GLU A 53 -20.80 -30.56 3.13
CA GLU A 53 -22.07 -31.19 2.72
C GLU A 53 -23.07 -30.15 2.26
N TYR A 54 -23.05 -28.95 2.85
CA TYR A 54 -23.98 -27.87 2.51
C TYR A 54 -23.52 -27.06 1.29
N TYR A 55 -22.24 -26.70 1.21
CA TYR A 55 -21.70 -25.84 0.14
C TYR A 55 -21.08 -26.59 -1.04
N GLY A 56 -20.95 -27.91 -0.95
CA GLY A 56 -20.26 -28.72 -1.95
C GLY A 56 -18.74 -28.69 -1.78
N THR A 57 -18.06 -29.34 -2.72
CA THR A 57 -16.62 -29.54 -2.65
C THR A 57 -15.81 -28.46 -3.35
N GLU A 58 -16.38 -27.75 -4.31
CA GLU A 58 -15.68 -26.73 -5.10
C GLU A 58 -16.12 -25.35 -4.67
N VAL A 59 -15.14 -24.53 -4.30
CA VAL A 59 -15.32 -23.15 -3.91
C VAL A 59 -14.27 -22.28 -4.57
N LYS A 60 -14.49 -20.97 -4.59
CA LYS A 60 -13.53 -20.00 -5.13
C LYS A 60 -12.74 -19.33 -4.03
N SER A 61 -11.45 -19.20 -4.27
CA SER A 61 -10.54 -18.31 -3.52
C SER A 61 -10.20 -17.13 -4.39
N TYR A 62 -10.18 -15.94 -3.80
CA TYR A 62 -9.81 -14.70 -4.47
C TYR A 62 -8.46 -14.21 -4.00
N SER A 63 -7.67 -13.70 -4.93
CA SER A 63 -6.37 -13.09 -4.62
C SER A 63 -6.16 -11.79 -5.38
N HIS A 64 -5.32 -10.95 -4.82
CA HIS A 64 -4.86 -9.73 -5.46
C HIS A 64 -3.45 -9.42 -5.00
N VAL A 65 -2.55 -9.21 -5.94
CA VAL A 65 -1.16 -8.79 -5.68
C VAL A 65 -0.87 -7.52 -6.45
N GLY A 66 -0.01 -6.68 -5.90
CA GLY A 66 0.34 -5.45 -6.59
C GLY A 66 1.39 -4.64 -5.87
N PHE A 67 1.65 -3.47 -6.43
CA PHE A 67 2.59 -2.49 -5.89
C PHE A 67 2.15 -1.05 -6.23
N ALA A 68 2.64 -0.11 -5.44
CA ALA A 68 2.38 1.32 -5.63
C ALA A 68 3.55 2.16 -5.05
N PRO A 69 3.80 3.39 -5.59
CA PRO A 69 3.35 3.90 -6.89
C PRO A 69 3.87 3.05 -8.08
N TYR A 70 3.23 3.18 -9.24
CA TYR A 70 3.65 2.42 -10.44
C TYR A 70 5.02 2.81 -10.94
N GLU A 71 5.33 4.11 -10.95
CA GLU A 71 6.57 4.68 -11.48
C GLU A 71 7.77 4.36 -10.59
N ASN A 72 7.60 4.55 -9.28
CA ASN A 72 8.63 4.31 -8.26
C ASN A 72 8.01 3.53 -7.09
N PRO A 73 7.93 2.20 -7.17
CA PRO A 73 7.30 1.38 -6.15
C PRO A 73 7.95 1.50 -4.78
N GLU A 74 7.14 1.80 -3.77
CA GLU A 74 7.58 1.87 -2.38
C GLU A 74 6.84 0.88 -1.46
N ILE A 75 5.71 0.33 -1.93
CA ILE A 75 4.97 -0.71 -1.24
C ILE A 75 4.53 -1.81 -2.21
N ALA A 76 4.69 -3.06 -1.82
CA ALA A 76 4.09 -4.21 -2.46
C ALA A 76 3.11 -4.88 -1.48
N TYR A 77 2.06 -5.49 -2.02
CA TYR A 77 1.04 -6.13 -1.21
C TYR A 77 0.52 -7.41 -1.84
N ALA A 78 -0.03 -8.28 -1.00
CA ALA A 78 -0.78 -9.46 -1.39
C ALA A 78 -2.03 -9.59 -0.51
N VAL A 79 -3.16 -9.88 -1.14
CA VAL A 79 -4.42 -10.20 -0.47
C VAL A 79 -4.86 -11.58 -0.92
N ILE A 80 -5.20 -12.45 0.01
CA ILE A 80 -5.72 -13.79 -0.26
C ILE A 80 -6.97 -13.97 0.59
N ILE A 81 -8.07 -14.38 -0.04
CA ILE A 81 -9.33 -14.72 0.61
C ILE A 81 -9.66 -16.16 0.24
N PRO A 82 -9.27 -17.12 1.08
CA PRO A 82 -9.53 -18.52 0.81
C PRO A 82 -11.03 -18.83 1.01
N TRP A 83 -11.54 -19.77 0.23
CA TRP A 83 -12.91 -20.31 0.35
C TRP A 83 -14.00 -19.23 0.40
N ALA A 84 -13.86 -18.22 -0.43
CA ALA A 84 -14.65 -17.00 -0.31
C ALA A 84 -16.05 -17.10 -0.91
N SER A 85 -16.30 -18.02 -1.82
CA SER A 85 -17.58 -18.10 -2.53
C SER A 85 -17.81 -19.47 -3.14
N THR A 86 -19.05 -19.92 -3.08
CA THR A 86 -19.60 -21.09 -3.81
C THR A 86 -20.37 -20.66 -5.06
N ASN A 87 -20.69 -19.37 -5.20
CA ASN A 87 -21.47 -18.85 -6.32
C ASN A 87 -20.57 -18.43 -7.47
N TYR A 88 -20.64 -19.16 -8.59
CA TYR A 88 -19.86 -18.91 -9.79
C TYR A 88 -20.40 -17.80 -10.68
N SER A 89 -21.65 -17.40 -10.49
CA SER A 89 -22.33 -16.43 -11.34
C SER A 89 -22.14 -14.98 -10.89
N VAL A 90 -21.64 -14.74 -9.68
CA VAL A 90 -21.50 -13.41 -9.11
C VAL A 90 -20.03 -13.01 -9.05
N SER A 91 -19.73 -11.82 -9.53
CA SER A 91 -18.40 -11.22 -9.35
C SER A 91 -18.24 -10.73 -7.92
N HIS A 92 -17.18 -11.17 -7.25
CA HIS A 92 -16.88 -10.79 -5.88
C HIS A 92 -15.55 -10.01 -5.82
N PRO A 93 -15.58 -8.66 -5.88
CA PRO A 93 -14.37 -7.84 -5.89
C PRO A 93 -13.75 -7.65 -4.50
N HIS A 94 -13.96 -8.59 -3.56
CA HIS A 94 -13.53 -8.43 -2.18
C HIS A 94 -12.01 -8.22 -2.06
N ALA A 95 -11.20 -9.04 -2.73
CA ALA A 95 -9.74 -8.88 -2.70
C ALA A 95 -9.29 -7.54 -3.29
N ASN A 96 -9.95 -7.07 -4.37
CA ASN A 96 -9.68 -5.77 -4.97
C ASN A 96 -10.04 -4.63 -4.00
N ASN A 97 -11.18 -4.73 -3.31
CA ASN A 97 -11.64 -3.72 -2.36
C ASN A 97 -10.73 -3.64 -1.13
N ILE A 98 -10.28 -4.79 -0.61
CA ILE A 98 -9.32 -4.83 0.51
C ILE A 98 -8.01 -4.19 0.07
N ALA A 99 -7.44 -4.60 -1.06
CA ALA A 99 -6.21 -4.04 -1.61
C ALA A 99 -6.32 -2.52 -1.80
N ARG A 100 -7.41 -2.03 -2.39
CA ARG A 100 -7.66 -0.61 -2.59
C ARG A 100 -7.69 0.15 -1.26
N ARG A 101 -8.49 -0.30 -0.30
CA ARG A 101 -8.61 0.37 1.01
C ARG A 101 -7.31 0.37 1.80
N SER A 102 -6.51 -0.70 1.70
CA SER A 102 -5.20 -0.78 2.34
C SER A 102 -4.24 0.25 1.77
N LEU A 103 -4.20 0.40 0.44
CA LEU A 103 -3.38 1.41 -0.21
C LEU A 103 -3.86 2.84 0.08
N ASP A 104 -5.17 3.09 0.06
CA ASP A 104 -5.74 4.40 0.43
C ASP A 104 -5.28 4.79 1.83
N LYS A 105 -5.34 3.84 2.79
CA LYS A 105 -4.92 4.10 4.16
C LYS A 105 -3.42 4.29 4.29
N TYR A 106 -2.63 3.53 3.55
CA TYR A 106 -1.18 3.70 3.53
C TYR A 106 -0.78 5.10 3.08
N PHE A 107 -1.30 5.59 1.95
CA PHE A 107 -0.97 6.91 1.43
C PHE A 107 -1.53 8.05 2.29
N GLU A 108 -2.70 7.87 2.90
CA GLU A 108 -3.24 8.82 3.89
C GLU A 108 -2.29 8.96 5.10
N LEU A 109 -1.85 7.84 5.67
CA LEU A 109 -0.94 7.85 6.83
C LEU A 109 0.42 8.41 6.47
N LYS A 110 0.95 8.09 5.30
CA LYS A 110 2.21 8.64 4.79
C LYS A 110 2.15 10.16 4.69
N ALA A 111 1.10 10.71 4.07
CA ALA A 111 0.92 12.15 3.94
C ALA A 111 0.84 12.85 5.32
N LYS A 112 0.13 12.27 6.27
CA LYS A 112 0.06 12.79 7.65
C LYS A 112 1.43 12.81 8.33
N TYR A 113 2.18 11.72 8.19
CA TYR A 113 3.52 11.61 8.78
C TYR A 113 4.51 12.63 8.19
N GLU A 114 4.47 12.84 6.89
CA GLU A 114 5.31 13.82 6.22
C GLU A 114 4.96 15.25 6.67
N THR A 115 3.67 15.58 6.82
CA THR A 115 3.20 16.87 7.32
C THR A 115 3.66 17.12 8.77
N THR A 116 3.59 16.11 9.64
CA THR A 116 4.03 16.22 11.04
C THR A 116 5.53 16.47 11.12
N LYS A 117 6.35 15.76 10.32
CA LYS A 117 7.80 15.99 10.27
C LYS A 117 8.17 17.42 9.84
N VAL A 118 7.47 17.97 8.86
CA VAL A 118 7.70 19.35 8.41
C VAL A 118 7.35 20.34 9.51
N SER A 119 6.28 20.14 10.27
CA SER A 119 5.90 21.00 11.37
C SER A 119 6.91 20.95 12.54
N GLU A 120 7.45 19.78 12.85
CA GLU A 120 8.48 19.60 13.89
C GLU A 120 9.81 20.22 13.49
N SER A 121 10.20 20.17 12.21
CA SER A 121 11.43 20.79 11.72
C SER A 121 11.39 22.32 11.67
N ASN A 122 10.19 22.92 11.67
CA ASN A 122 9.97 24.35 11.67
C ASN A 122 9.81 24.95 13.09
N VAL A 123 9.87 24.14 14.13
CA VAL A 123 9.98 24.65 15.51
C VAL A 123 11.42 25.12 15.68
N GLU A 124 11.63 26.44 15.62
CA GLU A 124 12.89 27.09 15.95
C GLU A 124 13.38 26.57 17.31
N GLN A 125 14.61 26.07 17.33
CA GLN A 125 15.28 25.77 18.62
C GLN A 125 15.27 27.05 19.44
N PRO A 126 14.83 27.01 20.71
CA PRO A 126 14.91 28.19 21.57
C PRO A 126 16.37 28.64 21.60
N ILE A 127 16.61 29.87 21.17
CA ILE A 127 17.88 30.52 21.26
C ILE A 127 18.19 30.61 22.75
N LEU A 128 19.03 29.71 23.24
CA LEU A 128 19.60 29.84 24.60
C LEU A 128 20.33 31.20 24.63
N PRO A 129 19.99 32.09 25.60
CA PRO A 129 20.73 33.34 25.71
C PRO A 129 22.20 33.02 25.99
N ALA A 130 23.09 33.63 25.24
CA ALA A 130 24.51 33.50 25.42
C ALA A 130 24.84 33.89 26.89
N ILE A 131 25.41 32.95 27.64
CA ILE A 131 25.96 33.21 28.94
C ILE A 131 27.17 34.13 28.71
N THR A 132 27.00 35.42 29.01
CA THR A 132 28.11 36.35 29.09
C THR A 132 28.93 35.96 30.31
N GLU A 133 30.17 35.51 30.08
CA GLU A 133 31.16 35.35 31.12
C GLU A 133 31.46 36.76 31.70
N GLU A 134 30.86 37.07 32.84
CA GLU A 134 31.30 38.18 33.68
C GLU A 134 32.66 37.82 34.28
N LYS A 135 33.66 38.64 33.96
CA LYS A 135 35.01 38.64 34.52
C LYS A 135 34.94 38.64 36.02
N ILE A 136 35.46 37.56 36.62
CA ILE A 136 35.87 37.59 38.03
C ILE A 136 37.14 38.44 38.06
N GLY A 137 37.00 39.66 38.52
CA GLY A 137 38.13 40.56 38.77
C GLY A 137 38.96 40.04 39.95
N GLU A 138 40.22 39.96 39.70
CA GLU A 138 41.28 39.83 40.71
C GLU A 138 41.24 41.01 41.69
N ASP A 139 41.12 40.74 42.96
CA ASP A 139 41.63 41.64 44.02
C ASP A 139 42.38 40.75 45.02
N GLU A 140 43.64 40.59 44.79
CA GLU A 140 44.66 40.35 45.84
C GLU A 140 45.25 41.70 46.25
N GLN A 141 45.43 41.86 47.58
CA GLN A 141 46.31 42.73 48.38
C GLN A 141 45.47 43.48 49.43
N GLU A 142 45.61 43.17 50.67
CA GLU A 142 46.72 43.28 51.70
C GLU A 142 46.35 42.46 52.93
#